data_2199c6b5e8286a92173ff264803b2190
#
_entry.id   2199c6b5e8286a92173ff264803b2190
#
_cell.length_a   1.000
_cell.length_b   1.000
_cell.length_c   1.000
_cell.angle_alpha   90.00
_cell.angle_beta   90.00
_cell.angle_gamma   90.00
#
_symmetry.space_group_name_H-M   'P 1'
#
loop_
_entity.id
_entity.type
_entity.pdbx_description
1 polymer ?
#
loop_
_entity_poly.entity_id
_entity_poly.type
_entity_poly.pdbx_seq_one_letter_code
_entity_poly.pdbx_strand_id
1 'polypeptide(L)'
;MNELVIDVQGLNKSFGKKHVVKDFSLQVRRGEIYGFLGPNGSGKTTSIRMLCGLLKPDSGRGTCLGYDVVRQTASIKREVGYMTQRFSLWEDLTIRENLEFIARMYGMKDRQEAVSATLKDLGLLKRQDQLAGTLSGG
;
A
#
# COMPACT_ATOMS: atom_id res chain seq x y z
N MET A 1 -11.69 -21.07 3.84
CA MET A 1 -10.51 -21.40 4.66
C MET A 1 -9.80 -20.15 5.13
N ASN A 2 -9.29 -20.20 6.35
CA ASN A 2 -8.71 -19.03 7.00
C ASN A 2 -7.22 -18.88 6.67
N GLU A 3 -6.92 -18.62 5.41
CA GLU A 3 -5.57 -18.39 4.96
C GLU A 3 -5.03 -17.08 5.53
N LEU A 4 -3.85 -17.12 6.14
CA LEU A 4 -3.17 -15.91 6.62
C LEU A 4 -2.51 -15.22 5.43
N VAL A 5 -2.95 -14.01 5.13
CA VAL A 5 -2.33 -13.18 4.09
C VAL A 5 -1.21 -12.32 4.66
N ILE A 6 -1.26 -12.01 5.96
CA ILE A 6 -0.17 -11.36 6.69
C ILE A 6 0.12 -12.22 7.92
N ASP A 7 1.37 -12.62 8.07
CA ASP A 7 1.83 -13.40 9.21
C ASP A 7 3.27 -13.02 9.50
N VAL A 8 3.42 -12.04 10.39
CA VAL A 8 4.74 -11.49 10.75
C VAL A 8 4.96 -11.58 12.25
N GLN A 9 6.20 -11.77 12.64
CA GLN A 9 6.59 -11.94 14.02
C GLN A 9 7.87 -11.18 14.34
N GLY A 10 7.83 -10.41 15.42
CA GLY A 10 8.99 -9.76 15.97
C GLY A 10 9.67 -8.77 15.06
N LEU A 11 8.92 -8.04 14.25
CA LEU A 11 9.50 -7.04 13.35
C LEU A 11 10.01 -5.85 14.14
N ASN A 12 11.22 -5.42 13.85
CA ASN A 12 11.84 -4.25 14.45
C ASN A 12 12.34 -3.31 13.37
N LYS A 13 12.23 -2.02 13.63
CA LYS A 13 12.77 -1.00 12.73
C LYS A 13 13.26 0.20 13.53
N SER A 14 14.49 0.60 13.26
CA SER A 14 15.11 1.77 13.86
C SER A 14 15.59 2.73 12.76
N PHE A 15 15.55 4.01 13.06
CA PHE A 15 16.13 5.05 12.22
C PHE A 15 17.19 5.77 13.07
N GLY A 16 18.45 5.47 12.80
CA GLY A 16 19.54 5.94 13.66
C GLY A 16 19.39 5.37 15.07
N LYS A 17 19.31 6.25 16.06
CA LYS A 17 19.16 5.85 17.46
C LYS A 17 17.70 5.64 17.87
N LYS A 18 16.74 5.99 17.02
CA LYS A 18 15.33 5.90 17.35
C LYS A 18 14.75 4.55 16.92
N HIS A 19 14.34 3.75 17.89
CA HIS A 19 13.67 2.47 17.66
C HIS A 19 12.18 2.73 17.48
N VAL A 20 11.72 2.78 16.22
CA VAL A 20 10.35 3.19 15.86
C VAL A 20 9.36 2.05 15.99
N VAL A 21 9.72 0.85 15.49
CA VAL A 21 8.86 -0.34 15.59
C VAL A 21 9.57 -1.37 16.46
N LYS A 22 8.90 -1.82 17.51
CA LYS A 22 9.44 -2.71 18.52
C LYS A 22 8.64 -3.99 18.57
N ASP A 23 9.28 -5.11 18.20
CA ASP A 23 8.71 -6.46 18.34
C ASP A 23 7.27 -6.55 17.82
N PHE A 24 7.04 -6.06 16.60
CA PHE A 24 5.72 -6.01 16.00
C PHE A 24 5.33 -7.37 15.42
N SER A 25 4.19 -7.89 15.86
CA SER A 25 3.65 -9.15 15.35
C SER A 25 2.19 -8.94 14.96
N LEU A 26 1.79 -9.55 13.84
CA LEU A 26 0.45 -9.38 13.31
C LEU A 26 0.08 -10.58 12.45
N GLN A 27 -1.17 -11.01 12.57
CA GLN A 27 -1.76 -12.01 11.70
C GLN A 27 -3.07 -11.48 11.14
N VAL A 28 -3.21 -11.50 9.83
CA VAL A 28 -4.43 -11.08 9.14
C VAL A 28 -4.83 -12.17 8.16
N ARG A 29 -6.08 -12.58 8.24
CA ARG A 29 -6.64 -13.60 7.35
C ARG A 29 -7.19 -12.97 6.07
N ARG A 30 -7.25 -13.79 5.04
CA ARG A 30 -7.84 -13.36 3.77
C ARG A 30 -9.27 -12.85 3.97
N GLY A 31 -9.59 -11.71 3.39
CA GLY A 31 -10.91 -11.11 3.46
C GLY A 31 -11.18 -10.29 4.70
N GLU A 32 -10.22 -10.18 5.63
CA GLU A 32 -10.38 -9.36 6.83
C GLU A 32 -9.98 -7.91 6.56
N ILE A 33 -10.63 -7.01 7.28
CA ILE A 33 -10.22 -5.60 7.38
C ILE A 33 -9.62 -5.42 8.77
N TYR A 34 -8.39 -4.94 8.83
CA TYR A 34 -7.67 -4.76 10.08
C TYR A 34 -7.34 -3.29 10.29
N GLY A 35 -7.67 -2.76 11.46
CA GLY A 35 -7.42 -1.37 11.81
C GLY A 35 -6.16 -1.19 12.64
N PHE A 36 -5.35 -0.21 12.27
CA PHE A 36 -4.20 0.23 13.05
C PHE A 36 -4.59 1.51 13.80
N LEU A 37 -4.69 1.41 15.11
CA LEU A 37 -5.05 2.55 15.96
C LEU A 37 -3.83 2.98 16.75
N GLY A 38 -3.67 4.27 16.90
CA GLY A 38 -2.59 4.85 17.69
C GLY A 38 -2.30 6.29 17.30
N PRO A 39 -1.63 7.04 18.17
CA PRO A 39 -1.27 8.42 17.85
C PRO A 39 -0.18 8.47 16.76
N ASN A 40 -0.02 9.64 16.16
CA ASN A 40 1.07 9.88 15.22
C ASN A 40 2.41 9.66 15.94
N GLY A 41 3.34 9.00 15.25
CA GLY A 41 4.63 8.67 15.84
C GLY A 41 4.69 7.37 16.61
N SER A 42 3.59 6.59 16.65
CA SER A 42 3.56 5.29 17.33
C SER A 42 4.15 4.15 16.50
N GLY A 43 4.65 4.44 15.30
CA GLY A 43 5.22 3.42 14.42
C GLY A 43 4.23 2.74 13.50
N LYS A 44 2.95 3.12 13.53
CA LYS A 44 1.93 2.46 12.69
C LYS A 44 2.19 2.64 11.18
N THR A 45 2.57 3.83 10.75
CA THR A 45 2.91 4.07 9.34
C THR A 45 4.13 3.26 8.91
N THR A 46 5.15 3.21 9.76
CA THR A 46 6.36 2.43 9.51
C THR A 46 6.04 0.94 9.43
N SER A 47 5.19 0.44 10.33
CA SER A 47 4.75 -0.96 10.32
C SER A 47 4.01 -1.30 9.01
N ILE A 48 3.09 -0.44 8.60
CA ILE A 48 2.35 -0.64 7.35
C ILE A 48 3.29 -0.67 6.15
N ARG A 49 4.27 0.25 6.10
CA ARG A 49 5.26 0.28 5.02
C ARG A 49 6.08 -1.01 4.94
N MET A 50 6.45 -1.58 6.07
CA MET A 50 7.16 -2.86 6.10
C MET A 50 6.29 -3.98 5.54
N LEU A 51 5.01 -4.01 5.87
CA LEU A 51 4.08 -5.02 5.35
C LEU A 51 3.88 -4.89 3.84
N CYS A 52 3.92 -3.68 3.32
CA CYS A 52 3.72 -3.42 1.88
C CYS A 52 4.98 -3.57 1.03
N GLY A 53 6.10 -3.94 1.63
CA GLY A 53 7.36 -4.09 0.90
C GLY A 53 8.05 -2.76 0.57
N LEU A 54 7.59 -1.66 1.15
CA LEU A 54 8.17 -0.34 0.91
C LEU A 54 9.35 -0.05 1.83
N LEU A 55 9.52 -0.84 2.88
CA LEU A 55 10.55 -0.65 3.88
C LEU A 55 10.98 -2.02 4.40
N LYS A 56 12.28 -2.24 4.47
CA LYS A 56 12.81 -3.51 4.95
C LYS A 56 12.94 -3.48 6.48
N PRO A 57 12.40 -4.48 7.20
CA PRO A 57 12.63 -4.59 8.64
C PRO A 57 14.11 -4.79 8.95
N ASP A 58 14.53 -4.30 10.13
CA ASP A 58 15.90 -4.54 10.61
C ASP A 58 16.05 -5.97 11.14
N SER A 59 14.98 -6.50 11.76
CA SER A 59 14.95 -7.87 12.25
C SER A 59 13.51 -8.35 12.32
N GLY A 60 13.36 -9.62 12.60
CA GLY A 60 12.07 -10.27 12.62
C GLY A 60 11.85 -11.11 11.36
N ARG A 61 10.66 -11.68 11.24
CA ARG A 61 10.35 -12.61 10.15
C ARG A 61 8.87 -12.60 9.84
N GLY A 62 8.53 -13.12 8.68
CA GLY A 62 7.15 -13.35 8.31
C GLY A 62 6.90 -13.21 6.83
N THR A 63 5.64 -13.34 6.48
CA THR A 63 5.18 -13.28 5.10
C THR A 63 4.03 -12.31 4.95
N CYS A 64 3.93 -11.75 3.75
CA CYS A 64 2.77 -10.98 3.31
C CYS A 64 2.41 -11.47 1.92
N LEU A 65 1.17 -11.92 1.74
CA LEU A 65 0.70 -12.52 0.49
C LEU A 65 1.55 -13.71 0.04
N GLY A 66 2.12 -14.45 1.01
CA GLY A 66 2.98 -15.59 0.75
C GLY A 66 4.43 -15.24 0.45
N TYR A 67 4.77 -13.96 0.39
CA TYR A 67 6.14 -13.51 0.14
C TYR A 67 6.84 -13.09 1.42
N ASP A 68 8.14 -13.39 1.50
CA ASP A 68 8.96 -13.03 2.65
C ASP A 68 9.11 -11.52 2.77
N VAL A 69 8.79 -10.96 3.95
CA VAL A 69 8.79 -9.50 4.18
C VAL A 69 10.21 -8.90 4.17
N VAL A 70 11.24 -9.73 4.29
CA VAL A 70 12.64 -9.28 4.27
C VAL A 70 13.25 -9.45 2.88
N ARG A 71 13.02 -10.61 2.25
CA ARG A 71 13.72 -11.01 1.02
C ARG A 71 12.95 -10.74 -0.26
N GLN A 72 11.63 -10.68 -0.20
CA GLN A 72 10.78 -10.60 -1.38
C GLN A 72 9.95 -9.30 -1.41
N THR A 73 10.55 -8.21 -0.99
CA THR A 73 9.86 -6.91 -0.94
C THR A 73 9.34 -6.46 -2.30
N ALA A 74 10.08 -6.72 -3.37
CA ALA A 74 9.66 -6.35 -4.72
C ALA A 74 8.41 -7.12 -5.16
N SER A 75 8.30 -8.39 -4.77
CA SER A 75 7.11 -9.20 -5.07
C SER A 75 5.89 -8.69 -4.33
N ILE A 76 6.07 -8.34 -3.06
CA ILE A 76 4.99 -7.76 -2.24
C ILE A 76 4.52 -6.45 -2.86
N LYS A 77 5.43 -5.56 -3.22
CA LYS A 77 5.10 -4.25 -3.83
C LYS A 77 4.21 -4.37 -5.06
N ARG A 78 4.41 -5.42 -5.85
CA ARG A 78 3.60 -5.63 -7.07
C ARG A 78 2.19 -6.09 -6.79
N GLU A 79 1.94 -6.66 -5.62
CA GLU A 79 0.65 -7.25 -5.26
C GLU A 79 -0.19 -6.36 -4.34
N VAL A 80 0.38 -5.28 -3.79
CA VAL A 80 -0.31 -4.41 -2.84
C VAL A 80 -0.59 -3.05 -3.43
N GLY A 81 -1.72 -2.45 -3.00
CA GLY A 81 -1.97 -1.04 -3.20
C GLY A 81 -1.68 -0.30 -1.90
N TYR A 82 -0.99 0.83 -1.99
CA TYR A 82 -0.65 1.63 -0.81
C TYR A 82 -1.17 3.05 -1.00
N MET A 83 -1.99 3.50 -0.05
CA MET A 83 -2.54 4.84 -0.07
C MET A 83 -1.99 5.63 1.12
N THR A 84 -1.29 6.72 0.84
CA THR A 84 -0.70 7.56 1.87
C THR A 84 -1.72 8.53 2.46
N GLN A 85 -1.39 9.10 3.61
CA GLN A 85 -2.20 10.14 4.23
C GLN A 85 -2.15 11.45 3.42
N ARG A 86 -1.09 11.66 2.66
CA ARG A 86 -0.93 12.83 1.81
C ARG A 86 -1.37 12.49 0.39
N PHE A 87 -1.76 13.52 -0.35
CA PHE A 87 -2.09 13.38 -1.76
C PHE A 87 -0.87 12.84 -2.51
N SER A 88 -0.97 11.65 -3.06
CA SER A 88 0.15 10.95 -3.70
C SER A 88 0.06 10.91 -5.22
N LEU A 89 -0.97 11.52 -5.80
CA LEU A 89 -1.16 11.58 -7.24
C LEU A 89 -0.44 12.81 -7.80
N TRP A 90 -0.08 12.75 -9.08
CA TRP A 90 0.44 13.92 -9.77
C TRP A 90 -0.68 14.91 -10.06
N GLU A 91 -0.56 16.10 -9.48
CA GLU A 91 -1.59 17.14 -9.60
C GLU A 91 -1.71 17.68 -11.01
N ASP A 92 -0.63 17.66 -11.78
CA ASP A 92 -0.56 18.17 -13.15
C ASP A 92 -1.15 17.21 -14.18
N LEU A 93 -1.45 16.00 -13.78
CA LEU A 93 -2.05 14.99 -14.64
C LEU A 93 -3.53 14.86 -14.38
N THR A 94 -4.28 14.41 -15.38
CA THR A 94 -5.69 14.10 -15.21
C THR A 94 -5.86 12.88 -14.31
N ILE A 95 -7.06 12.68 -13.81
CA ILE A 95 -7.41 11.49 -13.03
C ILE A 95 -7.10 10.24 -13.85
N ARG A 96 -7.50 10.22 -15.12
CA ARG A 96 -7.24 9.08 -15.99
C ARG A 96 -5.75 8.82 -16.19
N GLU A 97 -4.97 9.87 -16.45
CA GLU A 97 -3.52 9.76 -16.65
C GLU A 97 -2.82 9.19 -15.41
N ASN A 98 -3.24 9.62 -14.20
CA ASN A 98 -2.72 9.06 -12.96
C ASN A 98 -2.97 7.55 -12.87
N LEU A 99 -4.19 7.12 -13.16
CA LEU A 99 -4.54 5.70 -13.10
C LEU A 99 -3.81 4.88 -14.16
N GLU A 100 -3.66 5.41 -15.37
CA GLU A 100 -2.90 4.75 -16.43
C GLU A 100 -1.45 4.56 -16.05
N PHE A 101 -0.84 5.57 -15.43
CA PHE A 101 0.53 5.49 -14.97
C PHE A 101 0.68 4.39 -13.89
N ILE A 102 -0.21 4.37 -12.91
CA ILE A 102 -0.20 3.35 -11.84
C ILE A 102 -0.36 1.96 -12.45
N ALA A 103 -1.30 1.79 -13.37
CA ALA A 103 -1.52 0.51 -14.03
C ALA A 103 -0.27 0.04 -14.79
N ARG A 104 0.44 0.98 -15.42
CA ARG A 104 1.68 0.68 -16.13
C ARG A 104 2.78 0.26 -15.15
N MET A 105 2.90 0.93 -14.01
CA MET A 105 3.89 0.59 -12.99
C MET A 105 3.69 -0.83 -12.46
N TYR A 106 2.43 -1.27 -12.34
CA TYR A 106 2.12 -2.62 -11.87
C TYR A 106 2.16 -3.67 -12.98
N GLY A 107 2.53 -3.27 -14.21
CA GLY A 107 2.63 -4.20 -15.33
C GLY A 107 1.32 -4.81 -15.77
N MET A 108 0.21 -4.10 -15.58
CA MET A 108 -1.11 -4.60 -15.97
C MET A 108 -1.23 -4.67 -17.48
N LYS A 109 -1.83 -5.75 -17.99
CA LYS A 109 -1.95 -5.96 -19.44
C LYS A 109 -3.08 -5.13 -20.03
N ASP A 110 -4.27 -5.26 -19.57
CA ASP A 110 -5.44 -4.55 -20.11
C ASP A 110 -5.65 -3.22 -19.40
N ARG A 111 -4.65 -2.35 -19.47
CA ARG A 111 -4.63 -1.11 -18.69
C ARG A 111 -5.83 -0.21 -18.95
N GLN A 112 -6.19 -0.02 -20.21
CA GLN A 112 -7.29 0.90 -20.54
C GLN A 112 -8.63 0.40 -20.03
N GLU A 113 -8.88 -0.90 -20.13
CA GLU A 113 -10.10 -1.50 -19.58
C GLU A 113 -10.12 -1.41 -18.07
N ALA A 114 -9.00 -1.72 -17.42
CA ALA A 114 -8.89 -1.66 -15.95
C ALA A 114 -9.10 -0.24 -15.44
N VAL A 115 -8.50 0.74 -16.10
CA VAL A 115 -8.65 2.16 -15.74
C VAL A 115 -10.10 2.60 -15.93
N SER A 116 -10.73 2.26 -17.04
CA SER A 116 -12.13 2.63 -17.30
C SER A 116 -13.08 1.98 -16.29
N ALA A 117 -12.85 0.71 -15.96
CA ALA A 117 -13.65 0.02 -14.94
C ALA A 117 -13.51 0.67 -13.58
N THR A 118 -12.28 1.03 -13.18
CA THR A 118 -12.01 1.69 -11.91
C THR A 118 -12.67 3.06 -11.84
N LEU A 119 -12.58 3.85 -12.92
CA LEU A 119 -13.23 5.16 -13.00
C LEU A 119 -14.75 5.03 -12.83
N LYS A 120 -15.34 4.02 -13.46
CA LYS A 120 -16.77 3.76 -13.35
C LYS A 120 -17.15 3.38 -11.91
N ASP A 121 -16.39 2.48 -11.31
CA ASP A 121 -16.64 1.99 -9.95
C ASP A 121 -16.54 3.11 -8.92
N LEU A 122 -15.62 4.06 -9.12
CA LEU A 122 -15.45 5.20 -8.23
C LEU A 122 -16.38 6.38 -8.55
N GLY A 123 -17.18 6.27 -9.61
CA GLY A 123 -18.07 7.35 -10.02
C GLY A 123 -17.33 8.53 -10.63
N LEU A 124 -16.15 8.33 -11.18
CA LEU A 124 -15.29 9.38 -11.71
C LEU A 124 -15.22 9.41 -13.24
N LEU A 125 -15.98 8.57 -13.93
CA LEU A 125 -15.87 8.45 -15.38
C LEU A 125 -16.11 9.78 -16.10
N LYS A 126 -17.08 10.58 -15.64
CA LYS A 126 -17.37 11.90 -16.21
C LYS A 126 -16.30 12.94 -15.90
N ARG A 127 -15.45 12.68 -14.93
CA ARG A 127 -14.39 13.59 -14.46
C ARG A 127 -13.00 13.11 -14.83
N GLN A 128 -12.90 12.11 -15.70
CA GLN A 128 -11.62 11.46 -16.01
C GLN A 128 -10.56 12.42 -16.57
N ASP A 129 -10.98 13.47 -17.26
CA ASP A 129 -10.07 14.44 -17.85
C ASP A 129 -9.82 15.65 -16.95
N GLN A 130 -10.35 15.63 -15.74
CA GLN A 130 -10.09 16.67 -14.75
C GLN A 130 -8.68 16.48 -14.18
N LEU A 131 -7.97 17.58 -13.95
CA LEU A 131 -6.66 17.51 -13.29
C LEU A 131 -6.82 17.02 -11.84
N ALA A 132 -5.95 16.08 -11.44
CA ALA A 132 -6.04 15.49 -10.12
C ALA A 132 -5.89 16.53 -9.01
N GLY A 133 -5.06 17.54 -9.23
CA GLY A 133 -4.85 18.60 -8.24
C GLY A 133 -6.07 19.44 -7.95
N THR A 134 -7.13 19.35 -8.77
CA THR A 134 -8.38 20.09 -8.55
C THR A 134 -9.39 19.29 -7.72
N LEU A 135 -9.08 18.06 -7.35
CA LEU A 135 -9.94 17.26 -6.49
C LEU A 135 -9.86 17.80 -5.06
N SER A 136 -11.03 17.99 -4.43
CA SER A 136 -11.07 18.27 -3.00
C SER A 136 -10.75 16.98 -2.25
N GLY A 137 -10.00 17.10 -1.15
CA GLY A 137 -9.48 15.97 -0.39
C GLY A 137 -10.54 15.04 0.19
N GLY A 138 -10.97 14.10 -0.59
CA GLY A 138 -11.93 13.10 -0.16
C GLY A 138 -11.86 11.87 -1.01
#